data_43d77e96b2f2c9a2c098adddb4cae1eb
#
_entry.id   43d77e96b2f2c9a2c098adddb4cae1eb
#
_cell.length_a   1.000
_cell.length_b   1.000
_cell.length_c   1.000
_cell.angle_alpha   90.00
_cell.angle_beta   90.00
_cell.angle_gamma   90.00
#
_symmetry.space_group_name_H-M   'P 1'
#
loop_
_entity.id
_entity.type
_entity.pdbx_description
1 polymer ?
#
loop_
_entity_poly.entity_id
_entity_poly.type
_entity_poly.pdbx_seq_one_letter_code
_entity_poly.pdbx_strand_id
1 'polypeptide(L)'
;MSNYDQNTASPAISAEGARAIDVGLRAFMLRVYNYMAAGVGLTGVAAFLTYQFTGPELLQSPLMWVLILAPLALVFFISARINTLSVEAARGLFFLYAALVGISLSTIFHIYTQSSITRVFFISAAAFGALSIWGYTTQRNLSGFGTFLFMGLIGIIIASLVNLFLRSSGG
;
A
#
# COMPACT_ATOMS: atom_id res chain seq x y z
N MET A 1 -22.49 29.89 50.44
CA MET A 1 -21.13 29.62 49.97
C MET A 1 -21.20 28.26 49.28
N SER A 2 -21.15 28.28 47.98
CA SER A 2 -21.48 27.16 47.08
C SER A 2 -20.22 26.35 46.79
N ASN A 3 -20.22 25.09 47.18
CA ASN A 3 -19.19 24.13 46.82
C ASN A 3 -19.50 23.60 45.40
N TYR A 4 -18.84 24.18 44.41
CA TYR A 4 -18.77 23.58 43.09
C TYR A 4 -17.49 22.71 43.01
N ASP A 5 -17.50 21.58 43.71
CA ASP A 5 -16.61 20.49 43.39
C ASP A 5 -17.14 19.78 42.12
N GLN A 6 -16.84 20.35 41.00
CA GLN A 6 -16.96 19.63 39.74
C GLN A 6 -15.83 18.60 39.66
N ASN A 7 -16.18 17.42 40.15
CA ASN A 7 -15.41 16.21 40.01
C ASN A 7 -15.40 15.84 38.50
N THR A 8 -14.53 16.48 37.76
CA THR A 8 -14.19 16.03 36.37
C THR A 8 -13.32 14.78 36.47
N ALA A 9 -13.92 13.71 37.00
CA ALA A 9 -13.37 12.39 36.87
C ALA A 9 -13.42 12.04 35.36
N SER A 10 -12.35 12.27 34.67
CA SER A 10 -12.12 11.58 33.40
C SER A 10 -12.36 10.10 33.63
N PRO A 11 -13.23 9.42 32.88
CA PRO A 11 -13.48 8.01 33.11
C PRO A 11 -12.14 7.28 32.93
N ALA A 12 -11.54 6.88 34.04
CA ALA A 12 -10.39 6.02 34.07
C ALA A 12 -10.82 4.74 33.32
N ILE A 13 -10.35 4.58 32.06
CA ILE A 13 -10.57 3.35 31.32
C ILE A 13 -10.02 2.25 32.21
N SER A 14 -10.90 1.35 32.67
CA SER A 14 -10.50 0.24 33.50
C SER A 14 -9.40 -0.56 32.78
N ALA A 15 -8.48 -1.16 33.55
CA ALA A 15 -7.42 -1.99 32.94
C ALA A 15 -7.99 -3.11 32.03
N GLU A 16 -9.20 -3.57 32.31
CA GLU A 16 -9.96 -4.47 31.44
C GLU A 16 -10.40 -3.83 30.13
N GLY A 17 -10.88 -2.59 30.19
CA GLY A 17 -11.24 -1.83 28.99
C GLY A 17 -10.03 -1.56 28.09
N ALA A 18 -8.88 -1.21 28.67
CA ALA A 18 -7.64 -1.03 27.92
C ALA A 18 -7.17 -2.33 27.24
N ARG A 19 -7.25 -3.46 27.95
CA ARG A 19 -6.92 -4.78 27.38
C ARG A 19 -7.89 -5.20 26.26
N ALA A 20 -9.17 -4.93 26.42
CA ALA A 20 -10.17 -5.24 25.38
C ALA A 20 -9.95 -4.41 24.10
N ILE A 21 -9.56 -3.13 24.25
CA ILE A 21 -9.17 -2.26 23.12
C ILE A 21 -7.91 -2.81 22.43
N ASP A 22 -6.90 -3.22 23.20
CA ASP A 22 -5.66 -3.79 22.65
C ASP A 22 -5.91 -5.09 21.85
N VAL A 23 -6.75 -5.99 22.37
CA VAL A 23 -7.12 -7.24 21.69
C VAL A 23 -7.90 -6.95 20.41
N GLY A 24 -8.84 -6.00 20.47
CA GLY A 24 -9.62 -5.59 19.30
C GLY A 24 -8.75 -4.94 18.21
N LEU A 25 -7.84 -4.06 18.60
CA LEU A 25 -6.89 -3.41 17.70
C LEU A 25 -5.97 -4.44 17.05
N ARG A 26 -5.45 -5.38 17.81
CA ARG A 26 -4.60 -6.45 17.29
C ARG A 26 -5.33 -7.33 16.28
N ALA A 27 -6.55 -7.74 16.57
CA ALA A 27 -7.38 -8.52 15.65
C ALA A 27 -7.69 -7.75 14.37
N PHE A 28 -7.93 -6.44 14.46
CA PHE A 28 -8.12 -5.57 13.30
C PHE A 28 -6.86 -5.49 12.45
N MET A 29 -5.70 -5.24 13.05
CA MET A 29 -4.41 -5.16 12.36
C MET A 29 -4.07 -6.47 11.63
N LEU A 30 -4.26 -7.63 12.28
CA LEU A 30 -4.05 -8.93 11.64
C LEU A 30 -4.95 -9.13 10.42
N ARG A 31 -6.20 -8.67 10.49
CA ARG A 31 -7.13 -8.73 9.37
C ARG A 31 -6.67 -7.86 8.20
N VAL A 32 -6.22 -6.64 8.48
CA VAL A 32 -5.65 -5.74 7.45
C VAL A 32 -4.41 -6.36 6.81
N TYR A 33 -3.51 -6.94 7.60
CA TYR A 33 -2.31 -7.62 7.09
C TYR A 33 -2.66 -8.80 6.17
N ASN A 34 -3.66 -9.60 6.52
CA ASN A 34 -4.11 -10.72 5.69
C ASN A 34 -4.67 -10.25 4.35
N TYR A 35 -5.47 -9.18 4.34
CA TYR A 35 -5.95 -8.59 3.08
C TYR A 35 -4.82 -8.03 2.25
N MET A 36 -3.87 -7.34 2.86
CA MET A 36 -2.70 -6.79 2.18
C MET A 36 -1.85 -7.91 1.56
N ALA A 37 -1.56 -8.98 2.31
CA ALA A 37 -0.82 -10.12 1.82
C ALA A 37 -1.54 -10.83 0.66
N ALA A 38 -2.87 -11.01 0.78
CA ALA A 38 -3.68 -11.59 -0.29
C ALA A 38 -3.70 -10.70 -1.55
N GLY A 39 -3.79 -9.36 -1.37
CA GLY A 39 -3.73 -8.39 -2.47
C GLY A 39 -2.38 -8.43 -3.19
N VAL A 40 -1.27 -8.43 -2.45
CA VAL A 40 0.08 -8.53 -3.03
C VAL A 40 0.26 -9.88 -3.75
N GLY A 41 -0.20 -10.98 -3.14
CA GLY A 41 -0.19 -12.30 -3.78
C GLY A 41 -0.96 -12.31 -5.11
N LEU A 42 -2.16 -11.76 -5.11
CA LEU A 42 -2.99 -11.62 -6.33
C LEU A 42 -2.29 -10.77 -7.40
N THR A 43 -1.67 -9.66 -7.01
CA THR A 43 -0.89 -8.80 -7.91
C THR A 43 0.24 -9.59 -8.56
N GLY A 44 0.99 -10.38 -7.79
CA GLY A 44 2.07 -11.21 -8.31
C GLY A 44 1.58 -12.29 -9.29
N VAL A 45 0.49 -12.98 -8.93
CA VAL A 45 -0.13 -14.00 -9.80
C VAL A 45 -0.66 -13.37 -11.09
N ALA A 46 -1.37 -12.25 -10.99
CA ALA A 46 -1.90 -11.53 -12.17
C ALA A 46 -0.77 -11.06 -13.10
N ALA A 47 0.32 -10.51 -12.54
CA ALA A 47 1.48 -10.10 -13.31
C ALA A 47 2.14 -11.27 -14.05
N PHE A 48 2.33 -12.40 -13.36
CA PHE A 48 2.94 -13.59 -13.92
C PHE A 48 2.07 -14.23 -15.00
N LEU A 49 0.77 -14.39 -14.76
CA LEU A 49 -0.16 -14.93 -15.75
C LEU A 49 -0.22 -14.04 -16.99
N THR A 50 -0.34 -12.73 -16.81
CA THR A 50 -0.35 -11.80 -17.94
C THR A 50 0.93 -11.92 -18.77
N TYR A 51 2.09 -11.99 -18.10
CA TYR A 51 3.38 -12.20 -18.78
C TYR A 51 3.42 -13.49 -19.59
N GLN A 52 2.87 -14.59 -19.07
CA GLN A 52 2.86 -15.88 -19.76
C GLN A 52 1.94 -15.93 -20.97
N PHE A 53 0.80 -15.21 -20.91
CA PHE A 53 -0.19 -15.22 -21.98
C PHE A 53 -0.04 -14.07 -22.98
N THR A 54 0.80 -13.08 -22.70
CA THR A 54 0.92 -11.88 -23.51
C THR A 54 2.37 -11.70 -23.94
N GLY A 55 2.59 -11.60 -25.25
CA GLY A 55 3.90 -11.36 -25.82
C GLY A 55 4.37 -9.89 -25.66
N PRO A 56 5.63 -9.59 -26.07
CA PRO A 56 6.19 -8.24 -26.06
C PRO A 56 5.42 -7.24 -26.93
N GLU A 57 4.53 -7.71 -27.80
CA GLU A 57 3.65 -6.89 -28.65
C GLU A 57 2.72 -5.99 -27.80
N LEU A 58 2.38 -6.41 -26.58
CA LEU A 58 1.59 -5.60 -25.64
C LEU A 58 2.26 -4.25 -25.35
N LEU A 59 3.60 -4.21 -25.28
CA LEU A 59 4.37 -3.00 -25.00
C LEU A 59 4.20 -1.93 -26.08
N GLN A 60 3.92 -2.33 -27.30
CA GLN A 60 3.74 -1.43 -28.46
C GLN A 60 2.26 -1.09 -28.71
N SER A 61 1.36 -1.76 -28.00
CA SER A 61 -0.08 -1.56 -28.18
C SER A 61 -0.58 -0.31 -27.43
N PRO A 62 -1.54 0.45 -28.01
CA PRO A 62 -2.24 1.50 -27.29
C PRO A 62 -2.94 1.01 -26.01
N LEU A 63 -3.26 -0.28 -25.93
CA LEU A 63 -3.83 -0.92 -24.75
C LEU A 63 -2.91 -0.83 -23.53
N MET A 64 -1.61 -0.75 -23.75
CA MET A 64 -0.62 -0.55 -22.69
C MET A 64 -0.91 0.70 -21.84
N TRP A 65 -1.21 1.82 -22.49
CA TRP A 65 -1.54 3.07 -21.80
C TRP A 65 -2.81 2.95 -20.97
N VAL A 66 -3.81 2.24 -21.48
CA VAL A 66 -5.04 1.95 -20.73
C VAL A 66 -4.74 1.11 -19.50
N LEU A 67 -3.91 0.07 -19.63
CA LEU A 67 -3.55 -0.82 -18.53
C LEU A 67 -2.74 -0.10 -17.43
N ILE A 68 -1.87 0.84 -17.80
CA ILE A 68 -1.11 1.64 -16.83
C ILE A 68 -2.02 2.65 -16.09
N LEU A 69 -2.97 3.24 -16.81
CA LEU A 69 -3.85 4.26 -16.25
C LEU A 69 -5.06 3.68 -15.50
N ALA A 70 -5.46 2.45 -15.80
CA ALA A 70 -6.63 1.81 -15.19
C ALA A 70 -6.55 1.72 -13.65
N PRO A 71 -5.44 1.30 -13.03
CA PRO A 71 -5.33 1.30 -11.56
C PRO A 71 -5.48 2.70 -10.97
N LEU A 72 -4.91 3.69 -11.63
CA LEU A 72 -5.00 5.09 -11.18
C LEU A 72 -6.46 5.60 -11.24
N ALA A 73 -7.15 5.33 -12.34
CA ALA A 73 -8.56 5.67 -12.50
C ALA A 73 -9.42 4.99 -11.41
N LEU A 74 -9.12 3.72 -11.10
CA LEU A 74 -9.85 2.98 -10.08
C LEU A 74 -9.61 3.55 -8.67
N VAL A 75 -8.38 3.99 -8.34
CA VAL A 75 -8.10 4.67 -7.07
C VAL A 75 -8.90 5.96 -6.94
N PHE A 76 -8.95 6.78 -7.98
CA PHE A 76 -9.78 8.00 -7.97
C PHE A 76 -11.26 7.67 -7.79
N PHE A 77 -11.76 6.64 -8.46
CA PHE A 77 -13.14 6.19 -8.31
C PHE A 77 -13.44 5.74 -6.87
N ILE A 78 -12.58 4.90 -6.28
CA ILE A 78 -12.72 4.44 -4.90
C ILE A 78 -12.68 5.63 -3.94
N SER A 79 -11.72 6.55 -4.11
CA SER A 79 -11.57 7.73 -3.25
C SER A 79 -12.81 8.64 -3.29
N ALA A 80 -13.39 8.84 -4.47
CA ALA A 80 -14.59 9.64 -4.63
C ALA A 80 -15.84 9.00 -4.01
N ARG A 81 -15.88 7.68 -3.91
CA ARG A 81 -17.03 6.91 -3.44
C ARG A 81 -16.84 6.24 -2.09
N ILE A 82 -15.73 6.46 -1.41
CA ILE A 82 -15.34 5.74 -0.19
C ILE A 82 -16.43 5.81 0.92
N ASN A 83 -17.10 6.93 1.04
CA ASN A 83 -18.14 7.15 2.06
C ASN A 83 -19.49 6.47 1.74
N THR A 84 -19.68 6.03 0.50
CA THR A 84 -20.93 5.41 0.02
C THR A 84 -20.78 3.92 -0.29
N LEU A 85 -19.54 3.42 -0.29
CA LEU A 85 -19.24 2.02 -0.58
C LEU A 85 -19.57 1.12 0.61
N SER A 86 -20.23 0.00 0.35
CA SER A 86 -20.30 -1.07 1.34
C SER A 86 -18.93 -1.73 1.55
N VAL A 87 -18.73 -2.33 2.71
CA VAL A 87 -17.47 -3.04 3.03
C VAL A 87 -17.16 -4.14 2.02
N GLU A 88 -18.18 -4.83 1.54
CA GLU A 88 -18.03 -5.90 0.54
C GLU A 88 -17.62 -5.35 -0.82
N ALA A 89 -18.25 -4.25 -1.26
CA ALA A 89 -17.88 -3.57 -2.48
C ALA A 89 -16.44 -3.02 -2.42
N ALA A 90 -16.05 -2.44 -1.29
CA ALA A 90 -14.69 -1.96 -1.07
C ALA A 90 -13.65 -3.09 -1.15
N ARG A 91 -13.96 -4.28 -0.60
CA ARG A 91 -13.10 -5.47 -0.73
C ARG A 91 -12.98 -5.92 -2.18
N GLY A 92 -14.10 -6.02 -2.89
CA GLY A 92 -14.10 -6.39 -4.31
C GLY A 92 -13.27 -5.44 -5.15
N LEU A 93 -13.42 -4.13 -4.96
CA LEU A 93 -12.65 -3.09 -5.63
C LEU A 93 -11.16 -3.15 -5.28
N PHE A 94 -10.81 -3.50 -4.04
CA PHE A 94 -9.42 -3.70 -3.62
C PHE A 94 -8.76 -4.85 -4.39
N PHE A 95 -9.43 -6.01 -4.51
CA PHE A 95 -8.90 -7.13 -5.27
C PHE A 95 -8.86 -6.85 -6.78
N LEU A 96 -9.86 -6.15 -7.31
CA LEU A 96 -9.82 -5.68 -8.69
C LEU A 96 -8.63 -4.75 -8.94
N TYR A 97 -8.39 -3.81 -8.02
CA TYR A 97 -7.22 -2.93 -8.06
C TYR A 97 -5.91 -3.73 -8.05
N ALA A 98 -5.79 -4.70 -7.13
CA ALA A 98 -4.61 -5.57 -7.03
C ALA A 98 -4.35 -6.34 -8.34
N ALA A 99 -5.40 -6.86 -8.97
CA ALA A 99 -5.30 -7.55 -10.26
C ALA A 99 -4.88 -6.59 -11.39
N LEU A 100 -5.47 -5.40 -11.49
CA LEU A 100 -5.11 -4.39 -12.49
C LEU A 100 -3.67 -3.92 -12.34
N VAL A 101 -3.21 -3.70 -11.10
CA VAL A 101 -1.80 -3.37 -10.82
C VAL A 101 -0.90 -4.52 -11.29
N GLY A 102 -1.27 -5.78 -11.02
CA GLY A 102 -0.54 -6.93 -11.48
C GLY A 102 -0.42 -6.98 -13.01
N ILE A 103 -1.52 -6.78 -13.72
CA ILE A 103 -1.54 -6.72 -15.18
C ILE A 103 -0.61 -5.59 -15.69
N SER A 104 -0.66 -4.42 -15.10
CA SER A 104 0.22 -3.30 -15.44
C SER A 104 1.70 -3.63 -15.19
N LEU A 105 2.00 -4.31 -14.08
CA LEU A 105 3.36 -4.72 -13.73
C LEU A 105 3.91 -5.86 -14.60
N SER A 106 3.06 -6.56 -15.35
CA SER A 106 3.52 -7.63 -16.26
C SER A 106 4.55 -7.14 -17.28
N THR A 107 4.49 -5.87 -17.66
CA THR A 107 5.43 -5.23 -18.57
C THR A 107 6.86 -5.20 -18.06
N ILE A 108 7.04 -5.17 -16.73
CA ILE A 108 8.35 -5.22 -16.08
C ILE A 108 9.09 -6.52 -16.41
N PHE A 109 8.37 -7.64 -16.54
CA PHE A 109 8.95 -8.93 -16.88
C PHE A 109 9.50 -8.99 -18.32
N HIS A 110 9.03 -8.11 -19.21
CA HIS A 110 9.56 -7.99 -20.57
C HIS A 110 10.77 -7.04 -20.68
N ILE A 111 10.89 -6.08 -19.75
CA ILE A 111 11.94 -5.05 -19.78
C ILE A 111 13.14 -5.47 -18.93
N TYR A 112 12.91 -6.09 -17.78
CA TYR A 112 13.94 -6.45 -16.83
C TYR A 112 14.20 -7.94 -16.81
N THR A 113 15.45 -8.32 -16.53
CA THR A 113 15.83 -9.73 -16.40
C THR A 113 15.19 -10.33 -15.14
N GLN A 114 14.84 -11.59 -15.23
CA GLN A 114 14.20 -12.33 -14.14
C GLN A 114 15.07 -12.36 -12.87
N SER A 115 16.39 -12.38 -13.03
CA SER A 115 17.33 -12.30 -11.90
C SER A 115 17.27 -10.96 -11.17
N SER A 116 17.09 -9.85 -11.90
CA SER A 116 16.95 -8.52 -11.30
C SER A 116 15.64 -8.40 -10.52
N ILE A 117 14.54 -8.88 -11.08
CA ILE A 117 13.22 -8.88 -10.43
C ILE A 117 13.27 -9.71 -9.14
N THR A 118 13.83 -10.92 -9.22
CA THR A 118 13.97 -11.80 -8.05
C THR A 118 14.80 -11.16 -6.95
N ARG A 119 15.92 -10.53 -7.32
CA ARG A 119 16.81 -9.84 -6.36
C ARG A 119 16.09 -8.72 -5.64
N VAL A 120 15.41 -7.85 -6.38
CA VAL A 120 14.65 -6.72 -5.80
C VAL A 120 13.52 -7.24 -4.91
N PHE A 121 12.83 -8.29 -5.34
CA PHE A 121 11.78 -8.93 -4.55
C PHE A 121 12.30 -9.42 -3.19
N PHE A 122 13.40 -10.18 -3.16
CA PHE A 122 13.96 -10.69 -1.91
C PHE A 122 14.48 -9.58 -1.00
N ILE A 123 15.13 -8.55 -1.56
CA ILE A 123 15.58 -7.38 -0.78
C ILE A 123 14.39 -6.66 -0.16
N SER A 124 13.34 -6.41 -0.95
CA SER A 124 12.14 -5.73 -0.47
C SER A 124 11.40 -6.57 0.59
N ALA A 125 11.29 -7.88 0.37
CA ALA A 125 10.67 -8.79 1.33
C ALA A 125 11.45 -8.85 2.65
N ALA A 126 12.78 -8.89 2.59
CA ALA A 126 13.64 -8.86 3.78
C ALA A 126 13.52 -7.53 4.54
N ALA A 127 13.55 -6.40 3.82
CA ALA A 127 13.37 -5.07 4.41
C ALA A 127 11.97 -4.94 5.07
N PHE A 128 10.92 -5.38 4.38
CA PHE A 128 9.55 -5.37 4.91
C PHE A 128 9.44 -6.27 6.16
N GLY A 129 10.00 -7.48 6.10
CA GLY A 129 10.03 -8.40 7.24
C GLY A 129 10.75 -7.81 8.45
N ALA A 130 11.92 -7.22 8.25
CA ALA A 130 12.70 -6.57 9.32
C ALA A 130 11.92 -5.40 9.94
N LEU A 131 11.33 -4.53 9.12
CA LEU A 131 10.52 -3.41 9.59
C LEU A 131 9.23 -3.88 10.30
N SER A 132 8.61 -4.96 9.84
CA SER A 132 7.43 -5.55 10.48
C SER A 132 7.76 -6.09 11.87
N ILE A 133 8.86 -6.84 12.00
CA ILE A 133 9.32 -7.37 13.29
C ILE A 133 9.65 -6.21 14.24
N TRP A 134 10.37 -5.20 13.76
CA TRP A 134 10.70 -4.03 14.55
C TRP A 134 9.45 -3.25 14.98
N GLY A 135 8.50 -3.02 14.08
CA GLY A 135 7.24 -2.37 14.40
C GLY A 135 6.39 -3.14 15.40
N TYR A 136 6.48 -4.48 15.36
CA TYR A 136 5.74 -5.35 16.29
C TYR A 136 6.35 -5.38 17.71
N THR A 137 7.67 -5.21 17.81
CA THR A 137 8.40 -5.28 19.08
C THR A 137 8.59 -3.92 19.75
N THR A 138 8.51 -2.83 18.98
CA THR A 138 8.74 -1.49 19.54
C THR A 138 7.54 -0.98 20.32
N GLN A 139 7.81 -0.40 21.49
CA GLN A 139 6.82 0.30 22.31
C GLN A 139 6.90 1.82 22.13
N ARG A 140 7.77 2.30 21.24
CA ARG A 140 7.94 3.73 20.99
C ARG A 140 6.91 4.24 19.99
N ASN A 141 6.52 5.50 20.17
CA ASN A 141 5.66 6.17 19.20
C ASN A 141 6.42 6.40 17.87
N LEU A 142 5.95 5.76 16.82
CA LEU A 142 6.56 5.80 15.48
C LEU A 142 6.07 6.97 14.61
N SER A 143 5.25 7.89 15.14
CA SER A 143 4.70 9.02 14.38
C SER A 143 5.79 9.87 13.72
N GLY A 144 6.89 10.16 14.45
CA GLY A 144 8.02 10.91 13.91
C GLY A 144 8.72 10.18 12.77
N PHE A 145 8.84 8.86 12.87
CA PHE A 145 9.41 8.03 11.80
C PHE A 145 8.51 8.00 10.56
N GLY A 146 7.19 7.93 10.75
CA GLY A 146 6.22 8.04 9.66
C GLY A 146 6.34 9.36 8.90
N THR A 147 6.49 10.48 9.62
CA THR A 147 6.72 11.81 9.01
C THR A 147 8.02 11.85 8.23
N PHE A 148 9.10 11.27 8.74
CA PHE A 148 10.39 11.18 8.05
C PHE A 148 10.28 10.37 6.76
N LEU A 149 9.60 9.21 6.78
CA LEU A 149 9.37 8.40 5.59
C LEU A 149 8.52 9.12 4.55
N PHE A 150 7.50 9.86 4.99
CA PHE A 150 6.66 10.65 4.10
C PHE A 150 7.44 11.76 3.40
N MET A 151 8.31 12.47 4.12
CA MET A 151 9.21 13.46 3.53
C MET A 151 10.19 12.81 2.52
N GLY A 152 10.72 11.64 2.84
CA GLY A 152 11.56 10.86 1.93
C GLY A 152 10.83 10.47 0.64
N LEU A 153 9.57 10.04 0.75
CA LEU A 153 8.72 9.73 -0.41
C LEU A 153 8.52 10.96 -1.31
N ILE A 154 8.17 12.10 -0.73
CA ILE A 154 8.03 13.37 -1.48
C ILE A 154 9.35 13.73 -2.16
N GLY A 155 10.47 13.59 -1.45
CA GLY A 155 11.81 13.85 -2.01
C GLY A 155 12.10 12.98 -3.23
N ILE A 156 11.78 11.69 -3.19
CA ILE A 156 11.95 10.76 -4.33
C ILE A 156 11.06 11.17 -5.51
N ILE A 157 9.81 11.55 -5.26
CA ILE A 157 8.87 11.99 -6.31
C ILE A 157 9.43 13.27 -6.99
N ILE A 158 9.86 14.24 -6.22
CA ILE A 158 10.44 15.48 -6.76
C ILE A 158 11.71 15.17 -7.56
N ALA A 159 12.62 14.37 -7.02
CA ALA A 159 13.84 13.97 -7.71
C ALA A 159 13.54 13.23 -9.03
N SER A 160 12.52 12.38 -9.05
CA SER A 160 12.08 11.66 -10.26
C SER A 160 11.52 12.60 -11.31
N LEU A 161 10.72 13.58 -10.90
CA LEU A 161 10.18 14.61 -11.80
C LEU A 161 11.32 15.48 -12.39
N VAL A 162 12.22 15.95 -11.55
CA VAL A 162 13.40 16.75 -11.98
C VAL A 162 14.23 15.96 -12.96
N ASN A 163 14.51 14.65 -12.68
CA ASN A 163 15.25 13.80 -13.59
C ASN A 163 14.55 13.60 -14.94
N LEU A 164 13.23 13.50 -14.93
CA LEU A 164 12.43 13.40 -16.16
C LEU A 164 12.60 14.66 -17.03
N PHE A 165 12.53 15.86 -16.41
CA PHE A 165 12.71 17.12 -17.12
C PHE A 165 14.14 17.32 -17.62
N LEU A 166 15.15 16.96 -16.80
CA LEU A 166 16.56 17.07 -17.19
C LEU A 166 16.93 16.12 -18.31
N ARG A 167 16.38 14.89 -18.32
CA ARG A 167 16.57 13.95 -19.44
C ARG A 167 15.90 14.42 -20.72
N SER A 168 14.79 15.14 -20.62
CA SER A 168 14.09 15.73 -21.77
C SER A 168 14.82 16.94 -22.35
N SER A 169 15.65 17.65 -21.55
CA SER A 169 16.39 18.84 -22.00
C SER A 169 17.82 18.53 -22.48
N GLY A 170 18.27 17.30 -22.42
CA GLY A 170 19.62 16.85 -22.80
C GLY A 170 19.69 15.98 -24.06
N GLY A 171 18.66 16.04 -24.93
CA GLY A 171 18.60 15.35 -26.23
C GLY A 171 18.85 16.32 -27.39
#